data_8fd3c49e217c7fb0c4d3d73064994ec7
#
_entry.id   8fd3c49e217c7fb0c4d3d73064994ec7
#
_cell.length_a   1.000
_cell.length_b   1.000
_cell.length_c   1.000
_cell.angle_alpha   90.00
_cell.angle_beta   90.00
_cell.angle_gamma   90.00
#
_symmetry.space_group_name_H-M   'P 1'
#
loop_
_entity.id
_entity.type
_entity.pdbx_description
1 polymer ?
#
loop_
_entity_poly.entity_id
_entity_poly.type
_entity_poly.pdbx_seq_one_letter_code
_entity_poly.pdbx_strand_id
1 'polypeptide(L)'
;VVELLVRVNMRAEHFYRYPHEFSGGQRQRICIARSLALNPEFIICDESVSALDVSVQAQVLNLLNELRDEFNFTYIFISHDLSVVKFMADRMIVMNQGKIEEIGDADEIYNNPQSEYTKGLISAIPKGELADIKTAQSSKQKNLAAE
;
A
#
# COMPACT_ATOMS: atom_id res chain seq x y z
N VAL A 1 14.50 17.34 5.20
CA VAL A 1 14.00 16.97 3.85
C VAL A 1 14.82 15.81 3.29
N VAL A 2 16.16 15.88 3.21
CA VAL A 2 17.02 14.81 2.68
C VAL A 2 16.84 13.52 3.47
N GLU A 3 16.77 13.58 4.78
CA GLU A 3 16.49 12.42 5.64
C GLU A 3 15.18 11.71 5.28
N LEU A 4 14.10 12.46 5.05
CA LEU A 4 12.81 11.90 4.61
C LEU A 4 12.91 11.24 3.24
N LEU A 5 13.70 11.78 2.30
CA LEU A 5 13.94 11.13 1.01
C LEU A 5 14.65 9.77 1.19
N VAL A 6 15.66 9.72 2.06
CA VAL A 6 16.36 8.46 2.35
C VAL A 6 15.42 7.43 2.99
N ARG A 7 14.55 7.84 3.92
CA ARG A 7 13.55 6.97 4.56
C ARG A 7 12.55 6.34 3.58
N VAL A 8 12.22 7.05 2.50
CA VAL A 8 11.38 6.47 1.43
C VAL A 8 12.19 5.76 0.32
N ASN A 9 13.40 5.31 0.65
CA ASN A 9 14.30 4.61 -0.27
C ASN A 9 14.68 5.44 -1.52
N MET A 10 14.81 6.75 -1.35
CA MET A 10 15.34 7.67 -2.37
C MET A 10 16.79 8.05 -2.03
N ARG A 11 17.57 8.45 -3.02
CA ARG A 11 18.93 8.93 -2.80
C ARG A 11 18.94 10.40 -2.38
N ALA A 12 19.90 10.81 -1.55
CA ALA A 12 20.07 12.20 -1.13
C ALA A 12 20.22 13.17 -2.32
N GLU A 13 20.93 12.74 -3.37
CA GLU A 13 21.15 13.52 -4.60
C GLU A 13 19.87 13.84 -5.37
N HIS A 14 18.78 13.07 -5.13
CA HIS A 14 17.46 13.32 -5.72
C HIS A 14 16.84 14.64 -5.25
N PHE A 15 17.33 15.24 -4.17
CA PHE A 15 16.88 16.53 -3.68
C PHE A 15 17.02 17.65 -4.72
N TYR A 16 17.99 17.55 -5.63
CA TYR A 16 18.28 18.58 -6.65
C TYR A 16 17.56 18.34 -7.98
N ARG A 17 16.76 17.29 -8.11
CA ARG A 17 16.05 16.93 -9.34
C ARG A 17 14.67 17.57 -9.43
N TYR A 18 14.24 17.80 -10.66
CA TYR A 18 12.89 18.28 -10.96
C TYR A 18 11.88 17.13 -11.06
N PRO A 19 10.57 17.39 -10.83
CA PRO A 19 9.53 16.34 -10.84
C PRO A 19 9.47 15.49 -12.12
N HIS A 20 9.76 16.05 -13.27
CA HIS A 20 9.76 15.34 -14.55
C HIS A 20 10.92 14.35 -14.74
N GLU A 21 11.95 14.44 -13.90
CA GLU A 21 13.12 13.54 -13.92
C GLU A 21 12.92 12.28 -13.09
N PHE A 22 11.73 12.10 -12.49
CA PHE A 22 11.40 10.95 -11.65
C PHE A 22 10.44 9.99 -12.35
N SER A 23 10.63 8.68 -12.12
CA SER A 23 9.66 7.65 -12.47
C SER A 23 8.36 7.78 -11.66
N GLY A 24 7.29 7.10 -12.08
CA GLY A 24 6.02 7.06 -11.36
C GLY A 24 6.18 6.63 -9.90
N GLY A 25 6.89 5.52 -9.68
CA GLY A 25 7.16 5.02 -8.32
C GLY A 25 8.03 5.96 -7.48
N GLN A 26 8.99 6.65 -8.10
CA GLN A 26 9.79 7.66 -7.38
C GLN A 26 8.94 8.87 -6.99
N ARG A 27 8.07 9.36 -7.88
CA ARG A 27 7.11 10.42 -7.55
C ARG A 27 6.19 10.02 -6.40
N GLN A 28 5.71 8.77 -6.39
CA GLN A 28 4.90 8.26 -5.29
C GLN A 28 5.66 8.26 -3.96
N ARG A 29 6.91 7.83 -3.94
CA ARG A 29 7.77 7.88 -2.75
C ARG A 29 7.99 9.31 -2.25
N ILE A 30 8.13 10.29 -3.14
CA ILE A 30 8.22 11.72 -2.78
C ILE A 30 6.90 12.20 -2.17
N CYS A 31 5.74 11.78 -2.69
CA CYS A 31 4.44 12.11 -2.10
C CYS A 31 4.30 11.53 -0.69
N ILE A 32 4.75 10.29 -0.46
CA ILE A 32 4.79 9.67 0.87
C ILE A 32 5.70 10.46 1.81
N ALA A 33 6.93 10.81 1.39
CA ALA A 33 7.86 11.61 2.19
C ALA A 33 7.26 12.97 2.58
N ARG A 34 6.52 13.60 1.66
CA ARG A 34 5.81 14.87 1.92
C ARG A 34 4.71 14.69 2.98
N SER A 35 3.96 13.61 2.94
CA SER A 35 2.91 13.32 3.93
C SER A 35 3.51 13.12 5.32
N LEU A 36 4.68 12.51 5.43
CA LEU A 36 5.38 12.26 6.69
C LEU A 36 6.06 13.52 7.28
N ALA A 37 6.26 14.57 6.49
CA ALA A 37 7.01 15.75 6.92
C ALA A 37 6.41 16.49 8.12
N LEU A 38 5.12 16.31 8.39
CA LEU A 38 4.39 16.92 9.50
C LEU A 38 4.21 16.00 10.71
N ASN A 39 4.86 14.82 10.73
CA ASN A 39 4.69 13.78 11.75
C ASN A 39 3.21 13.48 12.02
N PRO A 40 2.43 13.05 11.03
CA PRO A 40 1.01 12.82 11.18
C PRO A 40 0.74 11.58 12.06
N GLU A 41 -0.34 11.62 12.83
CA GLU A 41 -0.90 10.43 13.50
C GLU A 41 -1.76 9.59 12.57
N PHE A 42 -2.19 10.18 11.45
CA PHE A 42 -3.15 9.60 10.53
C PHE A 42 -2.87 10.01 9.08
N ILE A 43 -2.88 9.05 8.15
CA ILE A 43 -2.68 9.26 6.70
C ILE A 43 -3.80 8.62 5.91
N ILE A 44 -4.33 9.35 4.92
CA ILE A 44 -5.27 8.80 3.93
C ILE A 44 -4.51 8.51 2.64
N CYS A 45 -4.53 7.25 2.22
CA CYS A 45 -3.99 6.77 0.96
C CYS A 45 -5.15 6.50 -0.01
N ASP A 46 -5.45 7.46 -0.87
CA ASP A 46 -6.52 7.36 -1.86
C ASP A 46 -5.93 6.98 -3.22
N GLU A 47 -6.25 5.74 -3.69
CA GLU A 47 -5.76 5.17 -4.95
C GLU A 47 -4.22 5.30 -5.16
N SER A 48 -3.48 5.30 -4.07
CA SER A 48 -2.06 5.72 -4.03
C SER A 48 -1.11 4.84 -4.85
N VAL A 49 -1.53 3.66 -5.29
CA VAL A 49 -0.70 2.70 -6.06
C VAL A 49 -1.34 2.23 -7.36
N SER A 50 -2.55 2.67 -7.69
CA SER A 50 -3.34 2.20 -8.84
C SER A 50 -2.69 2.44 -10.21
N ALA A 51 -1.87 3.49 -10.33
CA ALA A 51 -1.18 3.87 -11.57
C ALA A 51 0.23 3.26 -11.71
N LEU A 52 0.62 2.36 -10.81
CA LEU A 52 1.95 1.73 -10.81
C LEU A 52 1.89 0.31 -11.36
N ASP A 53 2.97 -0.14 -12.00
CA ASP A 53 3.11 -1.55 -12.34
C ASP A 53 3.22 -2.43 -11.08
N VAL A 54 2.85 -3.70 -11.19
CA VAL A 54 2.72 -4.65 -10.06
C VAL A 54 4.00 -4.71 -9.21
N SER A 55 5.17 -4.68 -9.85
CA SER A 55 6.46 -4.76 -9.16
C SER A 55 6.73 -3.51 -8.32
N VAL A 56 6.49 -2.33 -8.86
CA VAL A 56 6.66 -1.04 -8.17
C VAL A 56 5.58 -0.85 -7.11
N GLN A 57 4.35 -1.27 -7.39
CA GLN A 57 3.24 -1.29 -6.43
C GLN A 57 3.63 -2.09 -5.17
N ALA A 58 4.11 -3.32 -5.31
CA ALA A 58 4.55 -4.14 -4.19
C ALA A 58 5.65 -3.46 -3.35
N GLN A 59 6.60 -2.79 -4.00
CA GLN A 59 7.65 -2.06 -3.31
C GLN A 59 7.12 -0.86 -2.49
N VAL A 60 6.12 -0.13 -3.04
CA VAL A 60 5.50 1.00 -2.35
C VAL A 60 4.65 0.53 -1.17
N LEU A 61 3.88 -0.56 -1.33
CA LEU A 61 3.08 -1.14 -0.25
C LEU A 61 3.96 -1.62 0.91
N ASN A 62 5.07 -2.30 0.62
CA ASN A 62 6.03 -2.70 1.65
C ASN A 62 6.63 -1.49 2.38
N LEU A 63 7.02 -0.45 1.62
CA LEU A 63 7.51 0.79 2.22
C LEU A 63 6.47 1.42 3.15
N LEU A 64 5.20 1.47 2.76
CA LEU A 64 4.13 2.01 3.59
C LEU A 64 3.96 1.22 4.90
N ASN A 65 4.05 -0.12 4.86
CA ASN A 65 4.01 -0.95 6.07
C ASN A 65 5.25 -0.71 6.96
N GLU A 66 6.45 -0.66 6.39
CA GLU A 66 7.68 -0.35 7.13
C GLU A 66 7.57 1.02 7.85
N LEU A 67 7.06 2.04 7.15
CA LEU A 67 6.87 3.38 7.70
C LEU A 67 5.77 3.43 8.78
N ARG A 68 4.67 2.68 8.61
CA ARG A 68 3.62 2.57 9.64
C ARG A 68 4.20 2.02 10.94
N ASP A 69 4.99 0.96 10.85
CA ASP A 69 5.57 0.31 12.02
C ASP A 69 6.65 1.19 12.68
N GLU A 70 7.43 1.95 11.88
CA GLU A 70 8.45 2.87 12.40
C GLU A 70 7.85 4.12 13.09
N PHE A 71 6.82 4.72 12.46
CA PHE A 71 6.24 5.99 12.92
C PHE A 71 4.95 5.82 13.75
N ASN A 72 4.43 4.60 13.84
CA ASN A 72 3.23 4.24 14.61
C ASN A 72 1.99 5.10 14.28
N PHE A 73 1.74 5.38 12.99
CA PHE A 73 0.56 6.10 12.55
C PHE A 73 -0.53 5.17 11.99
N THR A 74 -1.75 5.68 11.87
CA THR A 74 -2.90 4.95 11.32
C THR A 74 -3.12 5.31 9.85
N TYR A 75 -3.44 4.30 9.01
CA TYR A 75 -3.89 4.51 7.63
C TYR A 75 -5.39 4.37 7.46
N ILE A 76 -5.98 5.21 6.59
CA ILE A 76 -7.12 4.81 5.76
C ILE A 76 -6.59 4.55 4.35
N PHE A 77 -6.69 3.32 3.90
CA PHE A 77 -6.24 2.90 2.58
C PHE A 77 -7.45 2.65 1.67
N ILE A 78 -7.61 3.47 0.63
CA ILE A 78 -8.71 3.38 -0.34
C ILE A 78 -8.17 2.79 -1.64
N SER A 79 -8.77 1.70 -2.08
CA SER A 79 -8.42 1.04 -3.34
C SER A 79 -9.61 0.25 -3.88
N HIS A 80 -9.65 0.06 -5.19
CA HIS A 80 -10.58 -0.86 -5.84
C HIS A 80 -10.05 -2.30 -5.86
N ASP A 81 -8.78 -2.52 -5.49
CA ASP A 81 -8.15 -3.84 -5.43
C ASP A 81 -8.23 -4.41 -4.01
N LEU A 82 -9.13 -5.37 -3.82
CA LEU A 82 -9.32 -6.04 -2.54
C LEU A 82 -8.09 -6.82 -2.06
N SER A 83 -7.24 -7.31 -2.98
CA SER A 83 -6.01 -8.01 -2.63
C SER A 83 -5.02 -7.07 -1.96
N VAL A 84 -4.93 -5.84 -2.49
CA VAL A 84 -4.11 -4.77 -1.92
C VAL A 84 -4.65 -4.32 -0.57
N VAL A 85 -5.98 -4.12 -0.45
CA VAL A 85 -6.60 -3.73 0.82
C VAL A 85 -6.37 -4.80 1.88
N LYS A 86 -6.57 -6.08 1.55
CA LYS A 86 -6.27 -7.19 2.46
C LYS A 86 -4.82 -7.23 2.92
N PHE A 87 -3.89 -6.87 2.04
CA PHE A 87 -2.46 -6.85 2.37
C PHE A 87 -2.10 -5.72 3.34
N MET A 88 -2.80 -4.57 3.24
CA MET A 88 -2.50 -3.34 3.97
C MET A 88 -3.27 -3.17 5.28
N ALA A 89 -4.49 -3.70 5.36
CA ALA A 89 -5.47 -3.34 6.39
C ALA A 89 -5.71 -4.47 7.40
N ASP A 90 -5.85 -4.10 8.67
CA ASP A 90 -6.35 -4.98 9.73
C ASP A 90 -7.89 -5.07 9.69
N ARG A 91 -8.55 -3.96 9.31
CA ARG A 91 -10.01 -3.89 9.15
C ARG A 91 -10.38 -3.40 7.75
N MET A 92 -11.46 -3.90 7.22
CA MET A 92 -11.96 -3.58 5.88
C MET A 92 -13.38 -3.02 5.95
N ILE A 93 -13.65 -2.04 5.09
CA ILE A 93 -14.99 -1.53 4.80
C ILE A 93 -15.21 -1.70 3.29
N VAL A 94 -16.24 -2.45 2.91
CA VAL A 94 -16.67 -2.56 1.51
C VAL A 94 -17.81 -1.59 1.27
N MET A 95 -17.67 -0.75 0.26
CA MET A 95 -18.66 0.27 -0.10
C MET A 95 -19.20 0.06 -1.51
N ASN A 96 -20.48 0.33 -1.69
CA ASN A 96 -21.16 0.30 -2.98
C ASN A 96 -22.16 1.43 -3.07
N GLN A 97 -22.12 2.24 -4.13
CA GLN A 97 -23.04 3.37 -4.37
C GLN A 97 -23.24 4.29 -3.15
N GLY A 98 -22.14 4.59 -2.42
CA GLY A 98 -22.16 5.44 -1.23
C GLY A 98 -22.71 4.80 0.05
N LYS A 99 -22.98 3.49 0.04
CA LYS A 99 -23.44 2.71 1.20
C LYS A 99 -22.36 1.73 1.64
N ILE A 100 -22.30 1.46 2.94
CA ILE A 100 -21.48 0.39 3.50
C ILE A 100 -22.23 -0.93 3.30
N GLU A 101 -21.63 -1.85 2.57
CA GLU A 101 -22.13 -3.21 2.34
C GLU A 101 -21.65 -4.18 3.43
N GLU A 102 -20.40 -4.01 3.85
CA GLU A 102 -19.79 -4.87 4.84
C GLU A 102 -18.66 -4.14 5.59
N ILE A 103 -18.50 -4.43 6.88
CA ILE A 103 -17.42 -3.89 7.72
C ILE A 103 -16.98 -4.94 8.74
N GLY A 104 -15.68 -5.17 8.88
CA GLY A 104 -15.14 -6.13 9.83
C GLY A 104 -13.63 -6.28 9.73
N ASP A 105 -13.13 -7.39 10.27
CA ASP A 105 -11.76 -7.83 10.12
C ASP A 105 -11.46 -8.13 8.64
N ALA A 106 -10.31 -7.69 8.15
CA ALA A 106 -9.97 -7.82 6.74
C ALA A 106 -9.81 -9.28 6.29
N ASP A 107 -9.28 -10.14 7.16
CA ASP A 107 -9.16 -11.57 6.89
C ASP A 107 -10.53 -12.25 6.85
N GLU A 108 -11.43 -11.87 7.76
CA GLU A 108 -12.78 -12.42 7.81
C GLU A 108 -13.60 -12.04 6.58
N ILE A 109 -13.65 -10.76 6.24
CA ILE A 109 -14.36 -10.26 5.04
C ILE A 109 -13.81 -10.92 3.77
N TYR A 110 -12.48 -11.07 3.67
CA TYR A 110 -11.88 -11.65 2.47
C TYR A 110 -12.15 -13.16 2.33
N ASN A 111 -12.09 -13.93 3.43
CA ASN A 111 -12.21 -15.38 3.38
C ASN A 111 -13.66 -15.87 3.53
N ASN A 112 -14.53 -15.10 4.22
CA ASN A 112 -15.90 -15.48 4.55
C ASN A 112 -16.89 -14.31 4.41
N PRO A 113 -16.98 -13.66 3.21
CA PRO A 113 -17.84 -12.52 2.99
C PRO A 113 -19.32 -12.86 3.20
N GLN A 114 -20.06 -11.96 3.84
CA GLN A 114 -21.49 -12.12 4.10
C GLN A 114 -22.34 -11.45 3.01
N SER A 115 -21.92 -10.25 2.55
CA SER A 115 -22.62 -9.52 1.50
C SER A 115 -22.46 -10.19 0.13
N GLU A 116 -23.56 -10.31 -0.62
CA GLU A 116 -23.52 -10.82 -2.00
C GLU A 116 -22.66 -9.93 -2.91
N TYR A 117 -22.64 -8.63 -2.67
CA TYR A 117 -21.77 -7.71 -3.40
C TYR A 117 -20.28 -8.02 -3.14
N THR A 118 -19.90 -8.21 -1.87
CA THR A 118 -18.52 -8.56 -1.48
C THR A 118 -18.11 -9.91 -2.08
N LYS A 119 -19.00 -10.91 -2.05
CA LYS A 119 -18.75 -12.23 -2.70
C LYS A 119 -18.48 -12.08 -4.19
N GLY A 120 -19.27 -11.25 -4.86
CA GLY A 120 -19.08 -10.93 -6.28
C GLY A 120 -17.71 -10.30 -6.56
N LEU A 121 -17.30 -9.30 -5.76
CA LEU A 121 -15.99 -8.66 -5.88
C LEU A 121 -14.84 -9.66 -5.68
N ILE A 122 -14.90 -10.47 -4.63
CA ILE A 122 -13.83 -11.45 -4.33
C ILE A 122 -13.74 -12.53 -5.41
N SER A 123 -14.88 -12.99 -5.94
CA SER A 123 -14.90 -13.98 -7.02
C SER A 123 -14.31 -13.49 -8.34
N ALA A 124 -14.26 -12.18 -8.54
CA ALA A 124 -13.68 -11.55 -9.73
C ALA A 124 -12.15 -11.37 -9.64
N ILE A 125 -11.54 -11.60 -8.47
CA ILE A 125 -10.08 -11.48 -8.29
C ILE A 125 -9.37 -12.63 -9.01
N PRO A 126 -8.40 -12.37 -9.90
CA PRO A 126 -7.60 -13.40 -10.53
C PRO A 126 -6.85 -14.26 -9.51
N LYS A 127 -6.96 -15.58 -9.64
CA LYS A 127 -6.23 -16.51 -8.76
C LYS A 127 -4.74 -16.41 -9.04
N GLY A 128 -3.97 -15.76 -8.16
CA GLY A 128 -2.52 -15.59 -8.30
C GLY A 128 -1.98 -14.28 -7.75
N GLU A 129 -2.72 -13.19 -7.82
CA GLU A 129 -2.23 -11.84 -7.43
C GLU A 129 -1.74 -11.76 -5.98
N LEU A 130 -2.43 -12.40 -5.02
CA LEU A 130 -1.97 -12.48 -3.63
C LEU A 130 -0.68 -13.28 -3.44
N ALA A 131 -0.48 -14.33 -4.26
CA ALA A 131 0.75 -15.11 -4.23
C ALA A 131 1.94 -14.29 -4.73
N ASP A 132 1.73 -13.47 -5.76
CA ASP A 132 2.77 -12.60 -6.34
C ASP A 132 3.20 -11.50 -5.37
N ILE A 133 2.26 -10.87 -4.66
CA ILE A 133 2.54 -9.87 -3.62
C ILE A 133 3.32 -10.51 -2.44
N LYS A 134 2.92 -11.70 -1.97
CA LYS A 134 3.60 -12.44 -0.90
C LYS A 134 5.00 -12.96 -1.31
N THR A 135 5.15 -13.39 -2.56
CA THR A 135 6.43 -13.90 -3.08
C THR A 135 7.46 -12.78 -3.20
N ALA A 136 7.04 -11.58 -3.56
CA ALA A 136 7.90 -10.39 -3.56
C ALA A 136 8.42 -10.02 -2.15
N GLN A 137 7.67 -10.34 -1.09
CA GLN A 137 8.13 -10.18 0.31
C GLN A 137 9.17 -11.22 0.72
N SER A 138 8.94 -12.49 0.40
CA SER A 138 9.81 -13.60 0.84
C SER A 138 11.22 -13.50 0.24
N SER A 139 11.35 -12.96 -0.96
CA SER A 139 12.64 -12.76 -1.61
C SER A 139 13.48 -11.67 -0.94
N LYS A 140 12.86 -10.65 -0.35
CA LYS A 140 13.56 -9.54 0.31
C LYS A 140 14.05 -9.92 1.72
N GLN A 141 13.24 -10.67 2.48
CA GLN A 141 13.65 -11.17 3.80
C GLN A 141 14.85 -12.14 3.72
N LYS A 142 14.95 -12.93 2.65
CA LYS A 142 16.10 -13.82 2.43
C LYS A 142 17.38 -13.07 2.07
N ASN A 143 17.29 -11.94 1.38
CA ASN A 143 18.45 -11.13 1.02
C ASN A 143 18.97 -10.27 2.19
N LEU A 144 18.09 -9.81 3.10
CA LEU A 144 18.50 -9.10 4.32
C LEU A 144 19.10 -10.02 5.40
N ALA A 145 18.79 -11.31 5.37
CA ALA A 145 19.37 -12.31 6.31
C ALA A 145 20.69 -12.91 5.82
N ALA A 146 21.15 -12.52 4.64
CA ALA A 146 22.37 -13.01 4.00
C ALA A 146 23.51 -11.96 3.93
N GLU A 147 23.29 -10.74 4.45
CA GLU A 147 24.28 -9.69 4.72
C GLU A 147 24.51 -9.54 6.23
#